data_26c83065ff9261872b2485cad9acb35a
#
_entry.id   26c83065ff9261872b2485cad9acb35a
#
_cell.length_a   1.000
_cell.length_b   1.000
_cell.length_c   1.000
_cell.angle_alpha   90.00
_cell.angle_beta   90.00
_cell.angle_gamma   90.00
#
_symmetry.space_group_name_H-M   'P 1'
#
loop_
_entity.id
_entity.type
_entity.pdbx_description
1 polymer ?
#
loop_
_entity_poly.entity_id
_entity_poly.type
_entity_poly.pdbx_seq_one_letter_code
_entity_poly.pdbx_strand_id
1 'polypeptide(L)'
;LVDLKDFEFDGGGSTFVYDKNGGNVNMYIRSCERIKVGNFNFDWDWEKDPLASVVEVVGVKNDAEEGYVDYKFVEYDKFPRKNLRVANLSCYDPKTKSVGHEGGFGISYEFFAGQNVPKVEWLSDNVLRVYSDSGRIRRVKPGLIFRMQHYYYDMGGFVLDSNRHLTLKDVNIWSCKGHALVITGTQKYTHFYN
;
A
#
# COMPACT_ATOMS: atom_id res chain seq x y z
N LEU A 1 9.10 5.89 19.72
CA LEU A 1 9.30 5.56 21.12
C LEU A 1 10.47 4.58 21.22
N VAL A 2 11.56 4.97 21.85
CA VAL A 2 12.78 4.15 21.93
C VAL A 2 13.34 4.22 23.34
N ASP A 3 13.73 3.07 23.89
CA ASP A 3 14.39 2.92 25.20
C ASP A 3 13.62 3.54 26.39
N LEU A 4 12.28 3.59 26.30
CA LEU A 4 11.42 4.14 27.34
C LEU A 4 11.02 3.07 28.36
N LYS A 5 10.85 3.50 29.61
CA LYS A 5 10.33 2.66 30.70
C LYS A 5 9.23 3.40 31.44
N ASP A 6 8.25 2.60 31.93
CA ASP A 6 7.13 3.09 32.75
C ASP A 6 6.43 4.30 32.09
N PHE A 7 6.11 4.20 30.80
CA PHE A 7 5.58 5.28 29.98
C PHE A 7 4.19 4.95 29.45
N GLU A 8 3.32 5.95 29.43
CA GLU A 8 2.01 5.85 28.80
C GLU A 8 1.83 6.95 27.75
N PHE A 9 1.35 6.54 26.55
CA PHE A 9 0.96 7.44 25.47
C PHE A 9 -0.51 7.21 25.16
N ASP A 10 -1.34 8.19 25.49
CA ASP A 10 -2.76 8.24 25.15
C ASP A 10 -2.93 9.27 24.03
N GLY A 11 -3.41 8.83 22.86
CA GLY A 11 -3.63 9.69 21.72
C GLY A 11 -4.94 10.49 21.77
N GLY A 12 -5.75 10.34 22.81
CA GLY A 12 -6.98 11.13 23.02
C GLY A 12 -8.03 10.94 21.92
N GLY A 13 -8.08 9.79 21.26
CA GLY A 13 -8.97 9.53 20.12
C GLY A 13 -8.53 10.19 18.81
N SER A 14 -7.34 10.77 18.74
CA SER A 14 -6.83 11.48 17.57
C SER A 14 -6.60 10.54 16.37
N THR A 15 -6.73 11.09 15.16
CA THR A 15 -6.31 10.41 13.92
C THR A 15 -5.03 11.05 13.39
N PHE A 16 -3.98 10.25 13.27
CA PHE A 16 -2.73 10.64 12.63
C PHE A 16 -2.80 10.30 11.15
N VAL A 17 -2.77 11.31 10.29
CA VAL A 17 -2.82 11.15 8.84
C VAL A 17 -1.42 11.28 8.27
N TYR A 18 -1.00 10.28 7.50
CA TYR A 18 0.33 10.19 6.90
C TYR A 18 0.27 10.35 5.39
N ASP A 19 1.37 10.77 4.78
CA ASP A 19 1.62 10.80 3.35
C ASP A 19 3.03 10.28 3.03
N LYS A 20 3.41 10.27 1.76
CA LYS A 20 4.73 9.80 1.29
C LYS A 20 5.93 10.55 1.87
N ASN A 21 5.71 11.71 2.48
CA ASN A 21 6.78 12.50 3.09
C ASN A 21 7.06 12.08 4.54
N GLY A 22 6.18 11.27 5.14
CA GLY A 22 6.46 10.58 6.41
C GLY A 22 7.56 9.53 6.20
N GLY A 23 8.44 9.29 7.16
CA GLY A 23 9.54 8.32 7.07
C GLY A 23 9.10 6.89 6.67
N ASN A 24 9.95 5.90 6.89
CA ASN A 24 9.69 4.51 6.50
C ASN A 24 8.74 3.77 7.45
N VAL A 25 8.32 4.37 8.55
CA VAL A 25 7.46 3.79 9.58
C VAL A 25 6.59 4.89 10.19
N ASN A 26 5.29 4.62 10.36
CA ASN A 26 4.40 5.59 11.02
C ASN A 26 4.69 5.69 12.51
N MET A 27 4.80 4.55 13.20
CA MET A 27 5.22 4.52 14.60
C MET A 27 6.19 3.37 14.86
N TYR A 28 7.29 3.69 15.53
CA TYR A 28 8.31 2.73 15.92
C TYR A 28 8.42 2.68 17.45
N ILE A 29 8.32 1.47 18.01
CA ILE A 29 8.43 1.21 19.45
C ILE A 29 9.51 0.15 19.63
N ARG A 30 10.66 0.56 20.18
CA ARG A 30 11.81 -0.31 20.33
C ARG A 30 12.43 -0.26 21.72
N SER A 31 12.82 -1.44 22.22
CA SER A 31 13.56 -1.62 23.47
C SER A 31 12.88 -0.97 24.68
N CYS A 32 11.56 -0.90 24.63
CA CYS A 32 10.77 -0.30 25.70
C CYS A 32 10.33 -1.34 26.74
N GLU A 33 10.09 -0.88 27.97
CA GLU A 33 9.68 -1.74 29.07
C GLU A 33 8.54 -1.12 29.88
N ARG A 34 7.46 -1.89 30.13
CA ARG A 34 6.27 -1.48 30.90
C ARG A 34 5.64 -0.20 30.34
N ILE A 35 5.30 -0.25 29.03
CA ILE A 35 4.66 0.87 28.36
C ILE A 35 3.26 0.55 27.90
N LYS A 36 2.41 1.56 27.88
CA LYS A 36 1.07 1.51 27.31
C LYS A 36 0.97 2.57 26.22
N VAL A 37 0.40 2.19 25.09
CA VAL A 37 0.21 3.07 23.93
C VAL A 37 -1.18 2.83 23.39
N GLY A 38 -1.95 3.88 23.17
CA GLY A 38 -3.30 3.64 22.66
C GLY A 38 -4.16 4.86 22.44
N ASN A 39 -5.44 4.56 22.18
CA ASN A 39 -6.52 5.52 21.99
C ASN A 39 -6.24 6.49 20.83
N PHE A 40 -5.91 5.94 19.64
CA PHE A 40 -5.70 6.71 18.42
C PHE A 40 -5.86 5.88 17.16
N ASN A 41 -5.95 6.56 16.03
CA ASN A 41 -6.06 5.95 14.72
C ASN A 41 -4.89 6.38 13.83
N PHE A 42 -4.50 5.51 12.91
CA PHE A 42 -3.66 5.83 11.76
C PHE A 42 -4.48 5.79 10.49
N ASP A 43 -4.28 6.77 9.61
CA ASP A 43 -4.82 6.78 8.28
C ASP A 43 -3.81 7.37 7.29
N TRP A 44 -4.14 7.26 6.01
CA TRP A 44 -3.32 7.75 4.91
C TRP A 44 -4.04 8.89 4.18
N ASP A 45 -3.30 9.88 3.73
CA ASP A 45 -3.84 10.98 2.93
C ASP A 45 -4.06 10.52 1.48
N TRP A 46 -5.22 9.93 1.23
CA TRP A 46 -5.61 9.42 -0.08
C TRP A 46 -5.78 10.52 -1.14
N GLU A 47 -6.09 11.74 -0.73
CA GLU A 47 -6.24 12.88 -1.66
C GLU A 47 -4.88 13.37 -2.15
N LYS A 48 -3.92 13.41 -1.26
CA LYS A 48 -2.57 13.90 -1.56
C LYS A 48 -1.66 12.83 -2.16
N ASP A 49 -1.77 11.59 -1.71
CA ASP A 49 -0.88 10.50 -2.12
C ASP A 49 -1.64 9.17 -2.18
N PRO A 50 -2.47 8.93 -3.21
CA PRO A 50 -3.29 7.72 -3.29
C PRO A 50 -2.43 6.47 -3.29
N LEU A 51 -2.79 5.48 -2.46
CA LEU A 51 -2.10 4.19 -2.37
C LEU A 51 -2.42 3.27 -3.55
N ALA A 52 -3.59 3.44 -4.15
CA ALA A 52 -4.01 2.65 -5.30
C ALA A 52 -5.06 3.40 -6.13
N SER A 53 -5.22 3.00 -7.37
CA SER A 53 -6.29 3.47 -8.26
C SER A 53 -7.01 2.30 -8.90
N VAL A 54 -8.28 2.49 -9.22
CA VAL A 54 -9.04 1.54 -10.05
C VAL A 54 -8.84 1.93 -11.51
N VAL A 55 -8.41 0.95 -12.31
CA VAL A 55 -8.11 1.15 -13.72
C VAL A 55 -8.79 0.08 -14.60
N GLU A 56 -9.23 0.48 -15.77
CA GLU A 56 -9.77 -0.40 -16.80
C GLU A 56 -8.74 -0.59 -17.92
N VAL A 57 -8.58 -1.81 -18.40
CA VAL A 57 -7.75 -2.10 -19.57
C VAL A 57 -8.51 -1.66 -20.84
N VAL A 58 -7.96 -0.70 -21.55
CA VAL A 58 -8.54 -0.19 -22.81
C VAL A 58 -7.75 -0.59 -24.06
N GLY A 59 -6.51 -1.04 -23.89
CA GLY A 59 -5.66 -1.51 -24.98
C GLY A 59 -4.61 -2.51 -24.50
N VAL A 60 -4.25 -3.47 -25.34
CA VAL A 60 -3.19 -4.46 -25.07
C VAL A 60 -2.45 -4.74 -26.36
N LYS A 61 -1.12 -4.68 -26.32
CA LYS A 61 -0.24 -5.28 -27.31
C LYS A 61 0.60 -6.34 -26.61
N ASN A 62 0.57 -7.55 -27.12
CA ASN A 62 1.25 -8.69 -26.55
C ASN A 62 1.95 -9.49 -27.66
N ASP A 63 3.04 -8.94 -28.17
CA ASP A 63 3.91 -9.62 -29.13
C ASP A 63 5.31 -9.85 -28.57
N ALA A 64 6.16 -10.54 -29.36
CA ALA A 64 7.49 -10.94 -28.90
C ALA A 64 8.48 -9.76 -28.77
N GLU A 65 8.23 -8.67 -29.50
CA GLU A 65 9.16 -7.55 -29.57
C GLU A 65 8.86 -6.45 -28.54
N GLU A 66 7.58 -6.12 -28.36
CA GLU A 66 7.17 -5.08 -27.43
C GLU A 66 5.76 -5.35 -26.91
N GLY A 67 5.65 -5.56 -25.59
CA GLY A 67 4.39 -5.68 -24.91
C GLY A 67 4.00 -4.40 -24.15
N TYR A 68 2.71 -4.07 -24.15
CA TYR A 68 2.18 -3.00 -23.29
C TYR A 68 0.71 -3.21 -22.97
N VAL A 69 0.27 -2.54 -21.92
CA VAL A 69 -1.14 -2.42 -21.55
C VAL A 69 -1.48 -0.95 -21.35
N ASP A 70 -2.59 -0.54 -21.93
CA ASP A 70 -3.15 0.81 -21.74
C ASP A 70 -4.24 0.74 -20.67
N TYR A 71 -4.01 1.43 -19.57
CA TYR A 71 -4.88 1.52 -18.43
C TYR A 71 -5.59 2.87 -18.37
N LYS A 72 -6.93 2.86 -18.39
CA LYS A 72 -7.76 4.05 -18.18
C LYS A 72 -8.12 4.13 -16.69
N PHE A 73 -7.83 5.26 -16.07
CA PHE A 73 -8.24 5.52 -14.69
C PHE A 73 -9.74 5.78 -14.60
N VAL A 74 -10.42 5.08 -13.70
CA VAL A 74 -11.89 5.14 -13.57
C VAL A 74 -12.32 6.41 -12.83
N GLU A 75 -11.54 6.84 -11.83
CA GLU A 75 -11.81 8.03 -11.01
C GLU A 75 -10.76 9.12 -11.27
N TYR A 76 -10.62 9.55 -12.51
CA TYR A 76 -9.50 10.40 -12.87
C TYR A 76 -9.69 11.90 -12.53
N ASP A 77 -10.88 12.35 -12.21
CA ASP A 77 -11.17 13.71 -11.74
C ASP A 77 -10.48 14.03 -10.40
N LYS A 78 -10.21 13.03 -9.58
CA LYS A 78 -9.38 13.13 -8.38
C LYS A 78 -7.94 12.70 -8.62
N PHE A 79 -7.76 11.72 -9.49
CA PHE A 79 -6.52 11.07 -9.92
C PHE A 79 -6.55 10.97 -11.46
N PRO A 80 -5.46 10.76 -12.14
CA PRO A 80 -4.14 10.37 -11.69
C PRO A 80 -3.18 11.54 -11.57
N ARG A 81 -2.14 11.34 -10.77
CA ARG A 81 -0.96 12.20 -10.79
C ARG A 81 0.02 11.67 -11.82
N LYS A 82 0.61 12.57 -12.63
CA LYS A 82 1.53 12.18 -13.71
C LYS A 82 2.80 11.46 -13.24
N ASN A 83 3.16 11.57 -11.96
CA ASN A 83 4.32 10.93 -11.36
C ASN A 83 3.98 9.72 -10.47
N LEU A 84 2.80 9.12 -10.62
CA LEU A 84 2.45 7.95 -9.85
C LEU A 84 3.33 6.73 -10.23
N ARG A 85 3.55 5.86 -9.27
CA ARG A 85 4.28 4.62 -9.42
C ARG A 85 3.33 3.48 -9.79
N VAL A 86 3.77 2.57 -10.64
CA VAL A 86 3.04 1.34 -10.97
C VAL A 86 3.80 0.16 -10.39
N ALA A 87 3.34 -0.37 -9.26
CA ALA A 87 4.00 -1.49 -8.59
C ALA A 87 3.34 -2.82 -8.92
N ASN A 88 2.12 -3.02 -8.43
CA ASN A 88 1.37 -4.26 -8.63
C ASN A 88 -0.07 -3.97 -9.05
N LEU A 89 -0.63 -4.88 -9.82
CA LEU A 89 -2.04 -4.86 -10.18
C LEU A 89 -2.71 -6.15 -9.71
N SER A 90 -3.90 -6.02 -9.16
CA SER A 90 -4.76 -7.16 -8.81
C SER A 90 -6.10 -7.00 -9.50
N CYS A 91 -6.61 -8.08 -10.13
CA CYS A 91 -7.96 -8.05 -10.67
C CYS A 91 -8.94 -7.54 -9.61
N TYR A 92 -9.81 -6.65 -10.02
CA TYR A 92 -10.79 -5.99 -9.18
C TYR A 92 -12.20 -6.26 -9.73
N ASP A 93 -13.10 -6.68 -8.85
CA ASP A 93 -14.52 -6.80 -9.19
C ASP A 93 -15.27 -5.57 -8.68
N PRO A 94 -15.78 -4.70 -9.56
CA PRO A 94 -16.49 -3.48 -9.16
C PRO A 94 -17.85 -3.76 -8.50
N LYS A 95 -18.43 -4.95 -8.71
CA LYS A 95 -19.72 -5.33 -8.10
C LYS A 95 -19.57 -5.65 -6.61
N THR A 96 -18.55 -6.44 -6.29
CA THR A 96 -18.27 -6.84 -4.90
C THR A 96 -17.27 -5.90 -4.22
N LYS A 97 -16.68 -4.97 -4.97
CA LYS A 97 -15.62 -4.05 -4.51
C LYS A 97 -14.43 -4.78 -3.87
N SER A 98 -14.08 -5.93 -4.44
CA SER A 98 -13.02 -6.79 -3.92
C SER A 98 -11.90 -7.02 -4.93
N VAL A 99 -10.71 -7.31 -4.41
CA VAL A 99 -9.55 -7.78 -5.17
C VAL A 99 -9.36 -9.28 -4.95
N GLY A 100 -8.69 -9.96 -5.91
CA GLY A 100 -8.38 -11.38 -5.76
C GLY A 100 -9.62 -12.29 -5.84
N HIS A 101 -10.68 -11.85 -6.49
CA HIS A 101 -11.89 -12.65 -6.71
C HIS A 101 -11.59 -13.93 -7.50
N GLU A 102 -12.51 -14.89 -7.48
CA GLU A 102 -12.38 -16.17 -8.20
C GLU A 102 -12.08 -15.97 -9.69
N GLY A 103 -11.07 -16.68 -10.19
CA GLY A 103 -10.56 -16.51 -11.57
C GLY A 103 -9.73 -15.24 -11.79
N GLY A 104 -9.61 -14.37 -10.80
CA GLY A 104 -8.78 -13.19 -10.84
C GLY A 104 -7.28 -13.54 -10.82
N PHE A 105 -6.47 -12.59 -11.28
CA PHE A 105 -5.01 -12.70 -11.27
C PHE A 105 -4.36 -11.35 -10.97
N GLY A 106 -3.08 -11.38 -10.66
CA GLY A 106 -2.27 -10.19 -10.44
C GLY A 106 -1.17 -10.05 -11.48
N ILE A 107 -0.66 -8.85 -11.62
CA ILE A 107 0.54 -8.51 -12.39
C ILE A 107 1.50 -7.81 -11.44
N SER A 108 2.68 -8.38 -11.23
CA SER A 108 3.72 -7.74 -10.43
C SER A 108 4.77 -7.13 -11.35
N TYR A 109 4.86 -5.81 -11.34
CA TYR A 109 5.92 -5.08 -12.02
C TYR A 109 7.13 -4.91 -11.11
N GLU A 110 6.91 -4.62 -9.83
CA GLU A 110 7.98 -4.53 -8.83
C GLU A 110 7.97 -5.73 -7.88
N PHE A 111 9.15 -6.25 -7.56
CA PHE A 111 9.35 -7.29 -6.54
C PHE A 111 10.02 -6.73 -5.27
N PHE A 112 10.77 -5.63 -5.42
CA PHE A 112 11.36 -4.86 -4.32
C PHE A 112 11.25 -3.39 -4.66
N ALA A 113 11.15 -2.55 -3.64
CA ALA A 113 11.02 -1.11 -3.80
C ALA A 113 12.09 -0.53 -4.76
N GLY A 114 11.63 0.07 -5.86
CA GLY A 114 12.48 0.68 -6.88
C GLY A 114 13.15 -0.29 -7.87
N GLN A 115 12.91 -1.60 -7.78
CA GLN A 115 13.44 -2.57 -8.74
C GLN A 115 12.37 -2.94 -9.78
N ASN A 116 12.83 -3.10 -11.04
CA ASN A 116 11.97 -3.46 -12.17
C ASN A 116 10.79 -2.50 -12.39
N VAL A 117 10.98 -1.22 -12.10
CA VAL A 117 9.98 -0.19 -12.39
C VAL A 117 9.67 -0.18 -13.89
N PRO A 118 8.41 -0.38 -14.30
CA PRO A 118 8.07 -0.44 -15.70
C PRO A 118 8.25 0.93 -16.37
N LYS A 119 8.61 0.94 -17.64
CA LYS A 119 8.50 2.14 -18.47
C LYS A 119 7.02 2.48 -18.60
N VAL A 120 6.67 3.74 -18.45
CA VAL A 120 5.30 4.22 -18.56
C VAL A 120 5.23 5.45 -19.46
N GLU A 121 4.07 5.66 -20.11
CA GLU A 121 3.79 6.79 -20.97
C GLU A 121 2.33 7.21 -20.80
N TRP A 122 2.07 8.49 -20.57
CA TRP A 122 0.72 9.04 -20.56
C TRP A 122 0.24 9.30 -21.98
N LEU A 123 -0.77 8.56 -22.45
CA LEU A 123 -1.38 8.73 -23.76
C LEU A 123 -2.43 9.84 -23.76
N SER A 124 -3.04 10.11 -22.62
CA SER A 124 -3.98 11.21 -22.39
C SER A 124 -3.98 11.59 -20.90
N ASP A 125 -4.92 12.43 -20.49
CA ASP A 125 -5.02 12.84 -19.09
C ASP A 125 -5.39 11.69 -18.15
N ASN A 126 -6.05 10.64 -18.65
CA ASN A 126 -6.51 9.53 -17.84
C ASN A 126 -6.14 8.14 -18.39
N VAL A 127 -5.28 8.06 -19.40
CA VAL A 127 -4.82 6.77 -19.95
C VAL A 127 -3.30 6.67 -19.85
N LEU A 128 -2.85 5.65 -19.13
CA LEU A 128 -1.44 5.33 -18.91
C LEU A 128 -1.09 4.05 -19.66
N ARG A 129 -0.10 4.10 -20.54
CA ARG A 129 0.56 2.94 -21.10
C ARG A 129 1.64 2.45 -20.17
N VAL A 130 1.60 1.14 -19.88
CA VAL A 130 2.62 0.46 -19.10
C VAL A 130 3.27 -0.62 -19.98
N TYR A 131 4.56 -0.47 -20.25
CA TYR A 131 5.33 -1.43 -21.02
C TYR A 131 5.66 -2.66 -20.19
N SER A 132 5.62 -3.84 -20.81
CA SER A 132 5.79 -5.11 -20.12
C SER A 132 6.28 -6.20 -21.06
N ASP A 133 6.90 -7.24 -20.52
CA ASP A 133 7.15 -8.46 -21.26
C ASP A 133 5.84 -9.24 -21.56
N SER A 134 5.82 -9.96 -22.68
CA SER A 134 4.64 -10.68 -23.17
C SER A 134 4.17 -11.78 -22.19
N GLY A 135 5.07 -12.43 -21.51
CA GLY A 135 4.74 -13.48 -20.54
C GLY A 135 3.90 -12.96 -19.38
N ARG A 136 4.21 -11.77 -18.90
CA ARG A 136 3.56 -11.12 -17.76
C ARG A 136 2.12 -10.70 -18.07
N ILE A 137 1.87 -10.21 -19.27
CA ILE A 137 0.56 -9.68 -19.68
C ILE A 137 -0.28 -10.64 -20.53
N ARG A 138 0.15 -11.90 -20.70
CA ARG A 138 -0.52 -12.90 -21.56
C ARG A 138 -2.01 -13.13 -21.28
N ARG A 139 -2.48 -12.86 -20.07
CA ARG A 139 -3.87 -13.01 -19.62
C ARG A 139 -4.66 -11.71 -19.65
N VAL A 140 -4.01 -10.59 -19.93
CA VAL A 140 -4.65 -9.27 -19.94
C VAL A 140 -5.50 -9.13 -21.19
N LYS A 141 -6.70 -8.60 -21.04
CA LYS A 141 -7.66 -8.33 -22.12
C LYS A 141 -8.34 -6.99 -21.87
N PRO A 142 -8.72 -6.25 -22.92
CA PRO A 142 -9.58 -5.07 -22.79
C PRO A 142 -10.85 -5.38 -21.99
N GLY A 143 -11.29 -4.43 -21.17
CA GLY A 143 -12.45 -4.55 -20.28
C GLY A 143 -12.14 -5.16 -18.91
N LEU A 144 -10.95 -5.72 -18.68
CA LEU A 144 -10.54 -6.12 -17.32
C LEU A 144 -10.33 -4.89 -16.45
N ILE A 145 -10.73 -5.00 -15.18
CA ILE A 145 -10.55 -3.95 -14.18
C ILE A 145 -9.53 -4.43 -13.16
N PHE A 146 -8.61 -3.53 -12.81
CA PHE A 146 -7.57 -3.78 -11.82
C PHE A 146 -7.56 -2.70 -10.75
N ARG A 147 -7.19 -3.10 -9.54
CA ARG A 147 -6.63 -2.19 -8.56
C ARG A 147 -5.13 -2.06 -8.87
N MET A 148 -4.70 -0.91 -9.31
CA MET A 148 -3.29 -0.56 -9.55
C MET A 148 -2.69 0.00 -8.25
N GLN A 149 -1.72 -0.66 -7.69
CA GLN A 149 -1.03 -0.27 -6.46
C GLN A 149 0.14 0.66 -6.79
N HIS A 150 0.27 1.75 -6.01
CA HIS A 150 1.29 2.80 -6.20
C HIS A 150 2.45 2.72 -5.23
N TYR A 151 2.57 1.62 -4.50
CA TYR A 151 3.64 1.36 -3.54
C TYR A 151 4.03 -0.11 -3.55
N TYR A 152 5.18 -0.42 -2.96
CA TYR A 152 5.61 -1.80 -2.73
C TYR A 152 6.17 -1.95 -1.32
N TYR A 153 5.30 -2.12 -0.31
CA TYR A 153 5.67 -2.33 1.09
C TYR A 153 6.76 -1.37 1.60
N ASP A 154 6.69 -0.12 1.16
CA ASP A 154 7.73 0.88 1.38
C ASP A 154 7.78 1.38 2.83
N MET A 155 6.68 1.22 3.56
CA MET A 155 6.54 1.70 4.93
C MET A 155 5.80 0.67 5.78
N GLY A 156 6.18 0.58 7.05
CA GLY A 156 5.38 -0.09 8.07
C GLY A 156 4.42 0.89 8.75
N GLY A 157 3.24 0.44 9.14
CA GLY A 157 2.37 1.21 10.04
C GLY A 157 2.99 1.28 11.42
N PHE A 158 2.84 0.22 12.18
CA PHE A 158 3.47 0.01 13.48
C PHE A 158 4.63 -0.96 13.36
N VAL A 159 5.79 -0.60 13.92
CA VAL A 159 6.92 -1.53 14.08
C VAL A 159 7.24 -1.67 15.57
N LEU A 160 7.14 -2.89 16.07
CA LEU A 160 7.47 -3.27 17.44
C LEU A 160 8.75 -4.08 17.43
N ASP A 161 9.77 -3.61 18.13
CA ASP A 161 11.07 -4.27 18.17
C ASP A 161 11.58 -4.43 19.59
N SER A 162 11.76 -5.68 20.03
CA SER A 162 12.44 -6.03 21.30
C SER A 162 11.85 -5.38 22.56
N ASN A 163 10.52 -5.31 22.66
CA ASN A 163 9.85 -4.69 23.82
C ASN A 163 9.51 -5.73 24.91
N ARG A 164 9.28 -5.24 26.13
CA ARG A 164 8.88 -6.04 27.28
C ARG A 164 7.73 -5.36 28.04
N HIS A 165 6.64 -6.11 28.30
CA HIS A 165 5.42 -5.59 28.93
C HIS A 165 4.84 -4.39 28.15
N LEU A 166 4.63 -4.58 26.85
CA LEU A 166 3.99 -3.61 25.99
C LEU A 166 2.48 -3.86 25.91
N THR A 167 1.68 -2.83 26.13
CA THR A 167 0.23 -2.85 25.90
C THR A 167 -0.10 -1.88 24.78
N LEU A 168 -0.78 -2.38 23.75
CA LEU A 168 -1.43 -1.56 22.70
C LEU A 168 -2.94 -1.69 22.89
N LYS A 169 -3.63 -0.57 23.10
CA LYS A 169 -5.06 -0.55 23.36
C LYS A 169 -5.77 0.49 22.50
N ASP A 170 -6.92 0.12 21.91
CA ASP A 170 -7.76 1.00 21.11
C ASP A 170 -6.94 1.74 20.00
N VAL A 171 -6.15 0.95 19.24
CA VAL A 171 -5.35 1.44 18.11
C VAL A 171 -5.93 0.89 16.83
N ASN A 172 -6.37 1.78 15.94
CA ASN A 172 -6.87 1.41 14.62
C ASN A 172 -5.90 1.85 13.54
N ILE A 173 -5.67 0.99 12.55
CA ILE A 173 -4.89 1.30 11.36
C ILE A 173 -5.80 1.11 10.15
N TRP A 174 -6.31 2.22 9.61
CA TRP A 174 -7.26 2.18 8.50
C TRP A 174 -6.55 2.02 7.17
N SER A 175 -5.44 2.72 6.98
CA SER A 175 -4.63 2.62 5.76
C SER A 175 -3.13 2.80 6.06
N CYS A 176 -2.29 2.09 5.33
CA CYS A 176 -0.84 2.25 5.41
C CYS A 176 -0.16 1.80 4.10
N LYS A 177 1.06 2.26 3.90
CA LYS A 177 1.86 2.01 2.70
C LYS A 177 2.71 0.72 2.82
N GLY A 178 2.14 -0.31 3.41
CA GLY A 178 2.85 -1.58 3.61
C GLY A 178 2.16 -2.46 4.65
N HIS A 179 2.93 -3.05 5.54
CA HIS A 179 2.39 -3.87 6.62
C HIS A 179 1.81 -2.96 7.72
N ALA A 180 0.57 -3.23 8.15
CA ALA A 180 -0.06 -2.48 9.24
C ALA A 180 0.71 -2.66 10.55
N LEU A 181 1.18 -3.88 10.82
CA LEU A 181 1.93 -4.23 12.02
C LEU A 181 3.10 -5.13 11.65
N VAL A 182 4.29 -4.78 12.12
CA VAL A 182 5.51 -5.57 12.00
C VAL A 182 6.07 -5.81 13.39
N ILE A 183 6.30 -7.06 13.75
CA ILE A 183 6.87 -7.45 15.04
C ILE A 183 8.22 -8.09 14.79
N THR A 184 9.26 -7.54 15.39
CA THR A 184 10.65 -7.98 15.24
C THR A 184 11.35 -8.11 16.60
N GLY A 185 12.53 -8.72 16.61
CA GLY A 185 13.30 -8.91 17.82
C GLY A 185 12.61 -9.79 18.87
N THR A 186 13.02 -9.67 20.12
CA THR A 186 12.46 -10.46 21.21
C THR A 186 11.37 -9.67 21.91
N GLN A 187 10.12 -10.01 21.64
CA GLN A 187 8.97 -9.45 22.37
C GLN A 187 8.64 -10.34 23.58
N LYS A 188 8.37 -9.71 24.73
CA LYS A 188 7.90 -10.41 25.94
C LYS A 188 6.69 -9.70 26.53
N TYR A 189 5.60 -10.46 26.75
CA TYR A 189 4.38 -9.93 27.36
C TYR A 189 3.80 -8.74 26.60
N THR A 190 3.55 -8.94 25.31
CA THR A 190 2.88 -7.93 24.46
C THR A 190 1.40 -8.25 24.39
N HIS A 191 0.55 -7.27 24.71
CA HIS A 191 -0.90 -7.37 24.73
C HIS A 191 -1.53 -6.38 23.77
N PHE A 192 -2.51 -6.87 23.01
CA PHE A 192 -3.33 -6.08 22.08
C PHE A 192 -4.78 -6.14 22.55
N TYR A 193 -5.42 -4.99 22.69
CA TYR A 193 -6.82 -4.84 23.05
C TYR A 193 -7.50 -3.83 22.13
N ASN A 194 -8.74 -4.14 21.74
CA ASN A 194 -9.70 -3.22 21.10
C ASN A 194 -11.04 -3.37 21.78
#